data_629085a4a1f2dafa60967392e8ccc3ff
#
_entry.id   629085a4a1f2dafa60967392e8ccc3ff
#
_cell.length_a   1.000
_cell.length_b   1.000
_cell.length_c   1.000
_cell.angle_alpha   90.00
_cell.angle_beta   90.00
_cell.angle_gamma   90.00
#
_symmetry.space_group_name_H-M   'P 1'
#
loop_
_entity.id
_entity.type
_entity.pdbx_description
1 polymer ?
#
loop_
_entity_poly.entity_id
_entity_poly.type
_entity_poly.pdbx_seq_one_letter_code
_entity_poly.pdbx_strand_id
1 'polypeptide(L)'
;PTLIRAAQEMNCPVFGTKMRTSDLLSDIVIYLSENLAEKTSIHACLLNIFSIGVLLIGESGIGKSEISMELIKKGHRLIADDMVKISNVRDKLIGRAPESIYGLMEVRGIGIVDVARIFGINSIMEKDNIDFAIVLKPYEKDMVIDRLGMKTEYLNILGINIPKITLPVSAARNIASIIEVAVTNFKLKQTGFDSAFELEKRLQEVQESRKNKEK
;
A
#
# COMPACT_ATOMS: atom_id res chain seq x y z
N PRO A 1 -6.67 -44.62 -22.05
CA PRO A 1 -7.01 -44.81 -23.47
C PRO A 1 -8.38 -44.24 -23.82
N THR A 2 -9.43 -44.45 -23.03
CA THR A 2 -10.81 -44.01 -23.32
C THR A 2 -10.97 -42.48 -23.25
N LEU A 3 -10.36 -41.84 -22.26
CA LEU A 3 -10.42 -40.38 -22.07
C LEU A 3 -9.74 -39.64 -23.23
N ILE A 4 -8.59 -40.12 -23.69
CA ILE A 4 -7.84 -39.54 -24.81
C ILE A 4 -8.63 -39.62 -26.11
N ARG A 5 -9.30 -40.75 -26.37
CA ARG A 5 -10.17 -40.93 -27.54
C ARG A 5 -11.35 -39.97 -27.53
N ALA A 6 -12.07 -39.91 -26.41
CA ALA A 6 -13.19 -38.98 -26.27
C ALA A 6 -12.75 -37.51 -26.45
N ALA A 7 -11.60 -37.11 -25.91
CA ALA A 7 -11.04 -35.78 -26.09
C ALA A 7 -10.68 -35.49 -27.56
N GLN A 8 -10.11 -36.46 -28.27
CA GLN A 8 -9.81 -36.35 -29.72
C GLN A 8 -11.07 -36.17 -30.55
N GLU A 9 -12.11 -36.98 -30.27
CA GLU A 9 -13.42 -36.89 -30.95
C GLU A 9 -14.10 -35.52 -30.73
N MET A 10 -13.92 -34.92 -29.54
CA MET A 10 -14.49 -33.64 -29.16
C MET A 10 -13.55 -32.45 -29.46
N ASN A 11 -12.40 -32.69 -30.08
CA ASN A 11 -11.35 -31.67 -30.32
C ASN A 11 -10.96 -30.89 -29.05
N CYS A 12 -10.90 -31.57 -27.89
CA CYS A 12 -10.55 -31.02 -26.60
C CYS A 12 -9.09 -31.35 -26.25
N PRO A 13 -8.23 -30.37 -25.94
CA PRO A 13 -6.85 -30.62 -25.58
C PRO A 13 -6.75 -31.37 -24.23
N VAL A 14 -5.90 -32.38 -24.16
CA VAL A 14 -5.60 -33.16 -22.94
C VAL A 14 -4.13 -33.08 -22.64
N PHE A 15 -3.81 -32.66 -21.42
CA PHE A 15 -2.45 -32.58 -20.91
C PHE A 15 -2.24 -33.59 -19.80
N GLY A 16 -1.09 -34.25 -19.80
CA GLY A 16 -0.68 -35.16 -18.73
C GLY A 16 0.36 -34.54 -17.84
N THR A 17 0.31 -34.85 -16.56
CA THR A 17 1.32 -34.41 -15.57
C THR A 17 1.70 -35.56 -14.65
N LYS A 18 2.90 -35.51 -14.08
CA LYS A 18 3.38 -36.43 -13.02
C LYS A 18 3.15 -35.83 -11.62
N MET A 19 2.64 -34.61 -11.54
CA MET A 19 2.34 -33.96 -10.25
C MET A 19 1.19 -34.66 -9.54
N ARG A 20 1.15 -34.53 -8.22
CA ARG A 20 -0.03 -34.94 -7.44
C ARG A 20 -1.19 -34.02 -7.79
N THR A 21 -2.41 -34.54 -7.78
CA THR A 21 -3.62 -33.74 -8.10
C THR A 21 -3.78 -32.53 -7.23
N SER A 22 -3.46 -32.62 -5.93
CA SER A 22 -3.50 -31.50 -4.98
C SER A 22 -2.54 -30.38 -5.37
N ASP A 23 -1.31 -30.74 -5.75
CA ASP A 23 -0.25 -29.79 -6.08
C ASP A 23 -0.59 -29.08 -7.40
N LEU A 24 -1.01 -29.83 -8.41
CA LEU A 24 -1.48 -29.29 -9.69
C LEU A 24 -2.66 -28.34 -9.51
N LEU A 25 -3.67 -28.73 -8.70
CA LEU A 25 -4.82 -27.87 -8.40
C LEU A 25 -4.38 -26.57 -7.73
N SER A 26 -3.49 -26.65 -6.75
CA SER A 26 -2.96 -25.48 -6.06
C SER A 26 -2.24 -24.52 -7.02
N ASP A 27 -1.38 -25.06 -7.87
CA ASP A 27 -0.63 -24.26 -8.86
C ASP A 27 -1.56 -23.63 -9.89
N ILE A 28 -2.56 -24.36 -10.39
CA ILE A 28 -3.55 -23.83 -11.33
C ILE A 28 -4.38 -22.70 -10.66
N VAL A 29 -4.83 -22.91 -9.44
CA VAL A 29 -5.62 -21.90 -8.71
C VAL A 29 -4.80 -20.64 -8.47
N ILE A 30 -3.53 -20.76 -8.08
CA ILE A 30 -2.63 -19.62 -7.91
C ILE A 30 -2.45 -18.90 -9.25
N TYR A 31 -2.09 -19.63 -10.30
CA TYR A 31 -1.87 -19.08 -11.64
C TYR A 31 -3.10 -18.35 -12.17
N LEU A 32 -4.28 -18.96 -12.09
CA LEU A 32 -5.53 -18.35 -12.56
C LEU A 32 -5.90 -17.12 -11.70
N SER A 33 -5.72 -17.19 -10.39
CA SER A 33 -6.01 -16.08 -9.48
C SER A 33 -5.16 -14.84 -9.80
N GLU A 34 -3.90 -15.03 -10.19
CA GLU A 34 -3.01 -13.90 -10.55
C GLU A 34 -3.28 -13.38 -11.99
N ASN A 35 -3.57 -14.29 -12.93
CA ASN A 35 -3.71 -13.92 -14.35
C ASN A 35 -5.10 -13.40 -14.71
N LEU A 36 -6.15 -13.92 -14.08
CA LEU A 36 -7.55 -13.50 -14.29
C LEU A 36 -7.99 -12.43 -13.30
N ALA A 37 -7.13 -12.00 -12.37
CA ALA A 37 -7.40 -10.94 -11.43
C ALA A 37 -7.83 -9.66 -12.15
N GLU A 38 -8.82 -8.97 -11.61
CA GLU A 38 -9.15 -7.62 -12.04
C GLU A 38 -7.96 -6.69 -11.79
N LYS A 39 -7.62 -5.86 -12.78
CA LYS A 39 -6.41 -5.03 -12.76
C LYS A 39 -6.72 -3.57 -13.05
N THR A 40 -5.99 -2.70 -12.40
CA THR A 40 -5.98 -1.24 -12.67
C THR A 40 -4.58 -0.68 -12.55
N SER A 41 -4.41 0.59 -12.91
CA SER A 41 -3.16 1.32 -12.68
C SER A 41 -3.48 2.68 -12.07
N ILE A 42 -2.68 3.11 -11.12
CA ILE A 42 -2.84 4.39 -10.43
C ILE A 42 -1.51 5.15 -10.49
N HIS A 43 -1.58 6.45 -10.75
CA HIS A 43 -0.42 7.35 -10.65
C HIS A 43 -0.10 7.60 -9.17
N ALA A 44 0.87 6.88 -8.66
CA ALA A 44 1.25 6.87 -7.24
C ALA A 44 2.64 6.28 -7.07
N CYS A 45 3.22 6.43 -5.87
CA CYS A 45 4.35 5.62 -5.43
C CYS A 45 3.86 4.54 -4.47
N LEU A 46 4.44 3.36 -4.54
CA LEU A 46 4.19 2.26 -3.60
C LEU A 46 5.48 1.90 -2.87
N LEU A 47 5.42 1.95 -1.55
CA LEU A 47 6.55 1.63 -0.67
C LEU A 47 6.14 0.60 0.38
N ASN A 48 7.10 -0.23 0.79
CA ASN A 48 6.97 -1.02 2.01
C ASN A 48 7.61 -0.25 3.17
N ILE A 49 6.80 0.17 4.13
CA ILE A 49 7.20 0.94 5.31
C ILE A 49 6.85 0.13 6.56
N PHE A 50 7.84 -0.34 7.29
CA PHE A 50 7.65 -1.19 8.48
C PHE A 50 6.78 -2.43 8.22
N SER A 51 6.93 -3.06 7.05
CA SER A 51 6.15 -4.22 6.58
C SER A 51 4.67 -3.91 6.28
N ILE A 52 4.33 -2.66 6.02
CA ILE A 52 3.03 -2.21 5.53
C ILE A 52 3.22 -1.68 4.11
N GLY A 53 2.42 -2.15 3.16
CA GLY A 53 2.38 -1.60 1.81
C GLY A 53 1.60 -0.28 1.77
N VAL A 54 2.31 0.81 1.53
CA VAL A 54 1.79 2.17 1.58
C VAL A 54 1.70 2.77 0.18
N LEU A 55 0.49 3.09 -0.26
CA LEU A 55 0.23 3.78 -1.51
C LEU A 55 0.26 5.29 -1.29
N LEU A 56 1.28 5.96 -1.83
CA LEU A 56 1.48 7.40 -1.72
C LEU A 56 0.88 8.10 -2.94
N ILE A 57 -0.23 8.78 -2.77
CA ILE A 57 -1.01 9.43 -3.82
C ILE A 57 -0.89 10.95 -3.68
N GLY A 58 -0.87 11.66 -4.79
CA GLY A 58 -0.88 13.12 -4.83
C GLY A 58 -0.67 13.63 -6.24
N GLU A 59 -0.92 14.90 -6.45
CA GLU A 59 -0.76 15.55 -7.74
C GLU A 59 0.68 15.45 -8.26
N SER A 60 0.85 15.55 -9.57
CA SER A 60 2.18 15.64 -10.16
C SER A 60 2.90 16.87 -9.59
N GLY A 61 4.14 16.66 -9.17
CA GLY A 61 4.93 17.73 -8.61
C GLY A 61 4.82 18.01 -7.13
N ILE A 62 3.97 17.28 -6.40
CA ILE A 62 3.83 17.46 -4.95
C ILE A 62 5.02 16.93 -4.14
N GLY A 63 5.96 16.22 -4.77
CA GLY A 63 7.15 15.68 -4.10
C GLY A 63 7.06 14.21 -3.72
N LYS A 64 6.21 13.40 -4.40
CA LYS A 64 6.09 11.96 -4.09
C LYS A 64 7.43 11.22 -4.18
N SER A 65 8.16 11.40 -5.27
CA SER A 65 9.45 10.72 -5.50
C SER A 65 10.54 11.20 -4.53
N GLU A 66 10.56 12.50 -4.20
CA GLU A 66 11.49 13.07 -3.21
C GLU A 66 11.23 12.50 -1.81
N ILE A 67 9.96 12.41 -1.40
CA ILE A 67 9.55 11.80 -0.13
C ILE A 67 9.87 10.30 -0.13
N SER A 68 9.60 9.60 -1.23
CA SER A 68 9.92 8.18 -1.40
C SER A 68 11.42 7.93 -1.27
N MET A 69 12.26 8.78 -1.87
CA MET A 69 13.70 8.68 -1.75
C MET A 69 14.18 8.90 -0.29
N GLU A 70 13.59 9.84 0.43
CA GLU A 70 13.91 10.05 1.84
C GLU A 70 13.54 8.83 2.69
N LEU A 71 12.39 8.20 2.43
CA LEU A 71 11.98 6.96 3.07
C LEU A 71 12.93 5.80 2.74
N ILE A 72 13.38 5.68 1.49
CA ILE A 72 14.36 4.65 1.07
C ILE A 72 15.69 4.84 1.81
N LYS A 73 16.19 6.08 1.95
CA LYS A 73 17.39 6.40 2.74
C LYS A 73 17.27 5.98 4.21
N LYS A 74 16.04 5.94 4.73
CA LYS A 74 15.73 5.48 6.10
C LYS A 74 15.58 3.96 6.21
N GLY A 75 15.74 3.21 5.11
CA GLY A 75 15.72 1.76 5.08
C GLY A 75 14.39 1.13 4.66
N HIS A 76 13.45 1.93 4.17
CA HIS A 76 12.21 1.43 3.56
C HIS A 76 12.45 0.98 2.11
N ARG A 77 11.51 0.23 1.54
CA ARG A 77 11.68 -0.39 0.22
C ARG A 77 10.73 0.22 -0.79
N LEU A 78 11.25 0.48 -1.99
CA LEU A 78 10.46 0.90 -3.14
C LEU A 78 9.86 -0.33 -3.83
N ILE A 79 8.56 -0.29 -4.17
CA ILE A 79 7.91 -1.24 -5.06
C ILE A 79 7.71 -0.59 -6.43
N ALA A 80 7.14 0.61 -6.46
CA ALA A 80 6.89 1.36 -7.69
C ALA A 80 6.98 2.87 -7.46
N ASP A 81 7.50 3.59 -8.45
CA ASP A 81 7.42 5.05 -8.55
C ASP A 81 6.60 5.41 -9.79
N ASP A 82 5.90 6.55 -9.73
CA ASP A 82 5.06 7.13 -10.77
C ASP A 82 3.82 6.31 -11.18
N MET A 83 3.94 5.00 -11.42
CA MET A 83 2.83 4.14 -11.81
C MET A 83 2.81 2.83 -11.03
N VAL A 84 1.70 2.55 -10.37
CA VAL A 84 1.45 1.29 -9.65
C VAL A 84 0.43 0.48 -10.41
N LYS A 85 0.81 -0.70 -10.91
CA LYS A 85 -0.11 -1.72 -11.41
C LYS A 85 -0.70 -2.46 -10.23
N ILE A 86 -2.03 -2.49 -10.12
CA ILE A 86 -2.75 -3.09 -8.99
C ILE A 86 -3.61 -4.23 -9.51
N SER A 87 -3.58 -5.35 -8.80
CA SER A 87 -4.42 -6.52 -9.07
C SER A 87 -5.20 -6.90 -7.82
N ASN A 88 -6.48 -7.24 -7.97
CA ASN A 88 -7.28 -7.82 -6.89
C ASN A 88 -7.08 -9.33 -6.91
N VAL A 89 -6.30 -9.87 -5.98
CA VAL A 89 -6.03 -11.31 -5.86
C VAL A 89 -6.61 -11.81 -4.53
N ARG A 90 -7.71 -12.55 -4.60
CA ARG A 90 -8.40 -13.12 -3.40
C ARG A 90 -8.69 -12.05 -2.34
N ASP A 91 -9.36 -10.99 -2.75
CA ASP A 91 -9.73 -9.85 -1.90
C ASP A 91 -8.54 -9.13 -1.25
N LYS A 92 -7.37 -9.21 -1.87
CA LYS A 92 -6.19 -8.43 -1.52
C LYS A 92 -5.70 -7.63 -2.72
N LEU A 93 -5.37 -6.39 -2.49
CA LEU A 93 -4.75 -5.54 -3.51
C LEU A 93 -3.24 -5.79 -3.52
N ILE A 94 -2.74 -6.29 -4.64
CA ILE A 94 -1.31 -6.48 -4.87
C ILE A 94 -0.83 -5.40 -5.83
N GLY A 95 0.14 -4.60 -5.37
CA GLY A 95 0.77 -3.56 -6.17
C GLY A 95 2.16 -3.96 -6.65
N ARG A 96 2.50 -3.55 -7.89
CA ARG A 96 3.83 -3.73 -8.50
C ARG A 96 4.14 -2.61 -9.50
N ALA A 97 5.40 -2.41 -9.80
CA ALA A 97 5.80 -1.55 -10.90
C ALA A 97 5.49 -2.20 -12.26
N PRO A 98 5.28 -1.41 -13.33
CA PRO A 98 5.49 -1.88 -14.70
C PRO A 98 6.94 -2.41 -14.86
N GLU A 99 7.12 -3.50 -15.62
CA GLU A 99 8.45 -4.12 -15.81
C GLU A 99 9.49 -3.14 -16.36
N SER A 100 9.06 -2.22 -17.26
CA SER A 100 9.91 -1.23 -17.89
C SER A 100 10.53 -0.19 -16.95
N ILE A 101 9.92 0.02 -15.77
CA ILE A 101 10.35 1.03 -14.79
C ILE A 101 10.63 0.41 -13.41
N TYR A 102 10.69 -0.92 -13.31
CA TYR A 102 10.97 -1.60 -12.05
C TYR A 102 12.33 -1.19 -11.47
N GLY A 103 12.35 -0.75 -10.23
CA GLY A 103 13.55 -0.30 -9.52
C GLY A 103 14.09 1.07 -9.99
N LEU A 104 13.41 1.72 -10.91
CA LEU A 104 13.75 3.07 -11.38
C LEU A 104 12.87 4.11 -10.68
N MET A 105 13.44 5.31 -10.50
CA MET A 105 12.76 6.47 -9.92
C MET A 105 13.17 7.74 -10.68
N GLU A 106 12.21 8.61 -10.95
CA GLU A 106 12.52 9.94 -11.50
C GLU A 106 12.79 10.95 -10.38
N VAL A 107 13.96 11.57 -10.42
CA VAL A 107 14.38 12.60 -9.47
C VAL A 107 14.58 13.91 -10.21
N ARG A 108 13.79 14.92 -9.89
CA ARG A 108 13.88 16.23 -10.52
C ARG A 108 15.27 16.82 -10.39
N GLY A 109 15.82 17.28 -11.52
CA GLY A 109 17.15 17.87 -11.58
C GLY A 109 18.31 16.86 -11.68
N ILE A 110 18.02 15.55 -11.49
CA ILE A 110 19.01 14.47 -11.64
C ILE A 110 18.67 13.57 -12.84
N GLY A 111 17.36 13.33 -13.05
CA GLY A 111 16.85 12.40 -14.05
C GLY A 111 16.44 11.05 -13.46
N ILE A 112 16.50 9.99 -14.27
CA ILE A 112 16.15 8.62 -13.85
C ILE A 112 17.31 7.99 -13.10
N VAL A 113 17.04 7.45 -11.93
CA VAL A 113 18.01 6.77 -11.07
C VAL A 113 17.61 5.31 -10.84
N ASP A 114 18.60 4.43 -10.78
CA ASP A 114 18.42 3.03 -10.38
C ASP A 114 18.57 2.92 -8.85
N VAL A 115 17.45 2.68 -8.19
CA VAL A 115 17.36 2.68 -6.72
C VAL A 115 18.19 1.55 -6.11
N ALA A 116 18.17 0.36 -6.72
CA ALA A 116 18.93 -0.78 -6.23
C ALA A 116 20.45 -0.57 -6.34
N ARG A 117 20.91 0.10 -7.39
CA ARG A 117 22.34 0.40 -7.56
C ARG A 117 22.84 1.50 -6.62
N ILE A 118 21.97 2.44 -6.26
CA ILE A 118 22.34 3.55 -5.36
C ILE A 118 22.23 3.15 -3.89
N PHE A 119 21.15 2.46 -3.51
CA PHE A 119 20.83 2.18 -2.10
C PHE A 119 20.96 0.71 -1.72
N GLY A 120 21.32 -0.17 -2.67
CA GLY A 120 21.44 -1.61 -2.47
C GLY A 120 20.17 -2.37 -2.84
N ILE A 121 20.32 -3.66 -3.13
CA ILE A 121 19.22 -4.54 -3.59
C ILE A 121 18.07 -4.65 -2.58
N ASN A 122 18.34 -4.47 -1.29
CA ASN A 122 17.33 -4.50 -0.26
C ASN A 122 16.42 -3.26 -0.24
N SER A 123 16.72 -2.23 -1.01
CA SER A 123 15.93 -1.01 -1.13
C SER A 123 14.75 -1.12 -2.09
N ILE A 124 14.67 -2.21 -2.85
CA ILE A 124 13.58 -2.48 -3.77
C ILE A 124 12.83 -3.77 -3.43
N MET A 125 11.60 -3.88 -3.89
CA MET A 125 10.74 -5.05 -3.73
C MET A 125 9.85 -5.21 -4.97
N GLU A 126 9.66 -6.44 -5.45
CA GLU A 126 8.96 -6.69 -6.71
C GLU A 126 7.46 -6.39 -6.63
N LYS A 127 6.81 -6.83 -5.56
CA LYS A 127 5.37 -6.64 -5.30
C LYS A 127 5.11 -6.65 -3.80
N ASP A 128 4.04 -5.99 -3.38
CA ASP A 128 3.54 -6.03 -2.00
C ASP A 128 2.03 -5.85 -1.96
N ASN A 129 1.42 -6.14 -0.82
CA ASN A 129 0.04 -5.75 -0.55
C ASN A 129 -0.07 -4.22 -0.51
N ILE A 130 -1.27 -3.71 -0.78
CA ILE A 130 -1.61 -2.30 -0.53
C ILE A 130 -2.51 -2.29 0.70
N ASP A 131 -1.94 -1.94 1.85
CA ASP A 131 -2.63 -2.01 3.14
C ASP A 131 -3.14 -0.64 3.58
N PHE A 132 -2.48 0.42 3.14
CA PHE A 132 -2.72 1.78 3.59
C PHE A 132 -2.47 2.80 2.49
N ALA A 133 -3.31 3.82 2.38
CA ALA A 133 -3.13 4.92 1.44
C ALA A 133 -2.85 6.24 2.16
N ILE A 134 -1.90 7.00 1.64
CA ILE A 134 -1.58 8.36 2.11
C ILE A 134 -1.77 9.31 0.93
N VAL A 135 -2.72 10.23 1.06
CA VAL A 135 -3.01 11.24 0.05
C VAL A 135 -2.30 12.53 0.44
N LEU A 136 -1.34 12.92 -0.38
CA LEU A 136 -0.62 14.19 -0.23
C LEU A 136 -1.42 15.31 -0.87
N LYS A 137 -1.63 16.40 -0.15
CA LYS A 137 -2.27 17.63 -0.67
C LYS A 137 -1.42 18.84 -0.35
N PRO A 138 -1.40 19.88 -1.20
CA PRO A 138 -0.79 21.14 -0.82
C PRO A 138 -1.41 21.68 0.46
N TYR A 139 -0.59 22.32 1.30
CA TYR A 139 -1.12 22.95 2.52
C TYR A 139 -1.94 24.19 2.15
N GLU A 140 -3.19 24.22 2.56
CA GLU A 140 -4.08 25.37 2.45
C GLU A 140 -4.47 25.86 3.85
N LYS A 141 -4.57 27.19 4.04
CA LYS A 141 -4.85 27.79 5.37
C LYS A 141 -6.19 27.33 5.96
N ASP A 142 -7.17 27.06 5.10
CA ASP A 142 -8.54 26.69 5.50
C ASP A 142 -8.78 25.17 5.48
N MET A 143 -7.72 24.38 5.35
CA MET A 143 -7.83 22.92 5.31
C MET A 143 -8.31 22.37 6.65
N VAL A 144 -9.47 21.73 6.65
CA VAL A 144 -9.98 21.01 7.82
C VAL A 144 -9.17 19.71 7.97
N ILE A 145 -8.23 19.71 8.90
CA ILE A 145 -7.43 18.53 9.23
C ILE A 145 -8.06 17.87 10.44
N ASP A 146 -8.36 16.58 10.36
CA ASP A 146 -8.74 15.81 11.56
C ASP A 146 -7.53 15.68 12.49
N ARG A 147 -7.46 16.59 13.47
CA ARG A 147 -6.34 16.66 14.43
C ARG A 147 -6.31 15.48 15.40
N LEU A 148 -7.44 14.84 15.62
CA LEU A 148 -7.58 13.74 16.56
C LEU A 148 -7.45 12.37 15.88
N GLY A 149 -7.55 12.30 14.55
CA GLY A 149 -7.48 11.04 13.82
C GLY A 149 -8.62 10.07 14.13
N MET A 150 -9.80 10.62 14.52
CA MET A 150 -10.96 9.82 14.93
C MET A 150 -11.73 9.27 13.73
N LYS A 151 -11.66 9.95 12.58
CA LYS A 151 -12.36 9.51 11.36
C LYS A 151 -11.45 8.65 10.51
N THR A 152 -11.83 7.40 10.31
CA THR A 152 -11.18 6.53 9.33
C THR A 152 -11.81 6.77 7.96
N GLU A 153 -11.04 7.34 7.05
CA GLU A 153 -11.43 7.45 5.65
C GLU A 153 -10.95 6.22 4.88
N TYR A 154 -11.61 5.90 3.77
CA TYR A 154 -11.27 4.76 2.93
C TYR A 154 -11.08 5.20 1.48
N LEU A 155 -10.20 4.49 0.78
CA LEU A 155 -10.01 4.56 -0.66
C LEU A 155 -10.50 3.25 -1.26
N ASN A 156 -11.45 3.31 -2.20
CA ASN A 156 -11.91 2.13 -2.92
C ASN A 156 -11.04 1.89 -4.15
N ILE A 157 -10.48 0.70 -4.27
CA ILE A 157 -9.73 0.24 -5.44
C ILE A 157 -10.23 -1.16 -5.78
N LEU A 158 -10.71 -1.38 -7.00
CA LEU A 158 -11.22 -2.67 -7.47
C LEU A 158 -12.21 -3.33 -6.48
N GLY A 159 -13.11 -2.54 -5.90
CA GLY A 159 -14.10 -3.00 -4.93
C GLY A 159 -13.60 -3.17 -3.50
N ILE A 160 -12.30 -3.04 -3.24
CA ILE A 160 -11.69 -3.18 -1.91
C ILE A 160 -11.46 -1.80 -1.29
N ASN A 161 -11.92 -1.64 -0.04
CA ASN A 161 -11.72 -0.42 0.73
C ASN A 161 -10.46 -0.52 1.58
N ILE A 162 -9.45 0.29 1.29
CA ILE A 162 -8.25 0.43 2.11
C ILE A 162 -8.31 1.70 2.95
N PRO A 163 -7.88 1.67 4.22
CA PRO A 163 -7.79 2.87 5.04
C PRO A 163 -6.89 3.91 4.40
N LYS A 164 -7.30 5.18 4.48
CA LYS A 164 -6.49 6.30 4.00
C LYS A 164 -6.42 7.45 4.99
N ILE A 165 -5.34 8.22 4.89
CA ILE A 165 -5.21 9.53 5.52
C ILE A 165 -4.84 10.58 4.49
N THR A 166 -5.14 11.83 4.77
CA THR A 166 -4.72 12.98 3.97
C THR A 166 -3.67 13.77 4.75
N LEU A 167 -2.49 13.96 4.15
CA LEU A 167 -1.40 14.73 4.74
C LEU A 167 -1.15 16.02 3.96
N PRO A 168 -1.20 17.19 4.62
CA PRO A 168 -0.81 18.45 3.99
C PRO A 168 0.72 18.54 3.87
N VAL A 169 1.17 18.81 2.65
CA VAL A 169 2.60 18.99 2.31
C VAL A 169 2.94 20.48 2.35
N SER A 170 3.98 20.84 3.10
CA SER A 170 4.57 22.18 3.10
C SER A 170 6.09 22.07 3.15
N ALA A 171 6.79 23.02 2.58
CA ALA A 171 8.26 23.02 2.47
C ALA A 171 9.00 22.97 3.83
N ALA A 172 8.33 23.34 4.94
CA ALA A 172 8.93 23.38 6.26
C ALA A 172 8.80 22.07 7.07
N ARG A 173 8.11 21.04 6.53
CA ARG A 173 7.83 19.79 7.27
C ARG A 173 8.59 18.62 6.70
N ASN A 174 9.18 17.80 7.56
CA ASN A 174 9.71 16.51 7.18
C ASN A 174 8.56 15.51 7.02
N ILE A 175 8.04 15.41 5.80
CA ILE A 175 6.88 14.56 5.48
C ILE A 175 7.23 13.08 5.62
N ALA A 176 8.45 12.65 5.27
CA ALA A 176 8.87 11.26 5.42
C ALA A 176 8.76 10.78 6.87
N SER A 177 9.22 11.58 7.84
CA SER A 177 9.08 11.24 9.26
C SER A 177 7.61 11.21 9.72
N ILE A 178 6.77 12.09 9.20
CA ILE A 178 5.33 12.08 9.50
C ILE A 178 4.68 10.81 8.95
N ILE A 179 5.07 10.37 7.77
CA ILE A 179 4.61 9.11 7.17
C ILE A 179 5.00 7.91 8.03
N GLU A 180 6.25 7.83 8.52
CA GLU A 180 6.68 6.76 9.42
C GLU A 180 5.81 6.69 10.69
N VAL A 181 5.52 7.84 11.30
CA VAL A 181 4.63 7.92 12.47
C VAL A 181 3.21 7.48 12.11
N ALA A 182 2.68 7.93 10.98
CA ALA A 182 1.34 7.56 10.51
C ALA A 182 1.20 6.06 10.28
N VAL A 183 2.20 5.42 9.65
CA VAL A 183 2.23 3.97 9.42
C VAL A 183 2.35 3.21 10.74
N THR A 184 3.18 3.69 11.67
CA THR A 184 3.31 3.06 13.00
C THR A 184 2.00 3.16 13.77
N ASN A 185 1.32 4.31 13.74
CA ASN A 185 0.01 4.50 14.38
C ASN A 185 -1.06 3.60 13.73
N PHE A 186 -1.04 3.46 12.40
CA PHE A 186 -1.91 2.52 11.68
C PHE A 186 -1.70 1.08 12.18
N LYS A 187 -0.45 0.63 12.34
CA LYS A 187 -0.14 -0.70 12.91
C LYS A 187 -0.66 -0.85 14.33
N LEU A 188 -0.51 0.16 15.16
CA LEU A 188 -1.03 0.15 16.53
C LEU A 188 -2.56 -0.01 16.56
N LYS A 189 -3.28 0.70 15.68
CA LYS A 189 -4.73 0.55 15.54
C LYS A 189 -5.13 -0.87 15.16
N GLN A 190 -4.37 -1.54 14.30
CA GLN A 190 -4.60 -2.94 13.94
C GLN A 190 -4.44 -3.91 15.13
N THR A 191 -3.63 -3.55 16.13
CA THR A 191 -3.51 -4.34 17.38
C THR A 191 -4.59 -4.05 18.41
N GLY A 192 -5.55 -3.17 18.07
CA GLY A 192 -6.66 -2.77 18.94
C GLY A 192 -6.34 -1.56 19.83
N PHE A 193 -5.17 -0.94 19.72
CA PHE A 193 -4.82 0.28 20.45
C PHE A 193 -5.08 1.52 19.59
N ASP A 194 -5.99 2.40 20.04
CA ASP A 194 -6.26 3.69 19.40
C ASP A 194 -5.95 4.84 20.37
N SER A 195 -4.91 5.61 20.04
CA SER A 195 -4.46 6.75 20.87
C SER A 195 -5.53 7.84 21.02
N ALA A 196 -6.40 8.03 20.04
CA ALA A 196 -7.48 9.02 20.10
C ALA A 196 -8.57 8.58 21.08
N PHE A 197 -8.95 7.31 21.03
CA PHE A 197 -9.90 6.71 21.97
C PHE A 197 -9.36 6.72 23.40
N GLU A 198 -8.09 6.41 23.59
CA GLU A 198 -7.44 6.45 24.89
C GLU A 198 -7.41 7.87 25.47
N LEU A 199 -7.16 8.88 24.63
CA LEU A 199 -7.23 10.29 25.06
C LEU A 199 -8.65 10.67 25.49
N GLU A 200 -9.66 10.29 24.72
CA GLU A 200 -11.06 10.58 25.06
C GLU A 200 -11.47 9.97 26.41
N LYS A 201 -11.10 8.70 26.62
CA LYS A 201 -11.30 8.00 27.90
C LYS A 201 -10.68 8.75 29.09
N ARG A 202 -9.41 9.15 28.95
CA ARG A 202 -8.69 9.92 30.00
C ARG A 202 -9.35 11.26 30.28
N LEU A 203 -9.84 11.95 29.25
CA LEU A 203 -10.55 13.22 29.42
C LEU A 203 -11.87 13.03 30.16
N GLN A 204 -12.61 11.97 29.89
CA GLN A 204 -13.86 11.63 30.60
C GLN A 204 -13.57 11.33 32.08
N GLU A 205 -12.57 10.49 32.38
CA GLU A 205 -12.15 10.18 33.76
C GLU A 205 -11.77 11.43 34.56
N VAL A 206 -11.05 12.37 33.93
CA VAL A 206 -10.71 13.66 34.59
C VAL A 206 -11.94 14.51 34.84
N GLN A 207 -12.90 14.55 33.92
CA GLN A 207 -14.14 15.34 34.11
C GLN A 207 -15.00 14.73 35.22
N GLU A 208 -15.14 13.41 35.30
CA GLU A 208 -15.87 12.73 36.37
C GLU A 208 -15.23 12.97 37.75
N SER A 209 -13.91 12.89 37.81
CA SER A 209 -13.14 13.14 39.04
C SER A 209 -13.32 14.58 39.57
N ARG A 210 -13.47 15.56 38.68
CA ARG A 210 -13.75 16.96 39.06
C ARG A 210 -15.17 17.14 39.59
N LYS A 211 -16.18 16.54 38.93
CA LYS A 211 -17.58 16.61 39.37
C LYS A 211 -17.79 15.95 40.76
N ASN A 212 -17.01 14.91 41.09
CA ASN A 212 -17.09 14.24 42.37
C ASN A 212 -16.36 15.02 43.51
N LYS A 213 -15.50 15.95 43.20
CA LYS A 213 -14.82 16.85 44.19
C LYS A 213 -15.60 18.12 44.52
N GLU A 214 -16.54 18.49 43.65
CA GLU A 214 -17.39 19.67 43.81
C GLU A 214 -18.76 19.35 44.52
N LYS A 215 -19.00 18.07 44.83
CA LYS A 215 -20.09 17.58 45.70
C LYS A 215 -19.56 17.31 47.10
#